data_d9b66b473727e7b4076435cc3e6d35c7
#
_entry.id   d9b66b473727e7b4076435cc3e6d35c7
#
_cell.length_a   1.000
_cell.length_b   1.000
_cell.length_c   1.000
_cell.angle_alpha   90.00
_cell.angle_beta   90.00
_cell.angle_gamma   90.00
#
_symmetry.space_group_name_H-M   'P 1'
#
loop_
_entity.id
_entity.type
_entity.pdbx_description
1 polymer ?
#
loop_
_entity_poly.entity_id
_entity_poly.type
_entity_poly.pdbx_seq_one_letter_code
_entity_poly.pdbx_strand_id
1 'polypeptide(L)'
;MARRTDGGVRFRPVGSSRHPRTPVRYSPGGTGCPAIEQAIERLYHGQNEESFWALMGALNYALELETHVLVPLQTAPGTPPTPAPWAENPVPQQKARGLALWTLKNKDRTWLPLFTSSAAACVDRSTAARPMADYTLQDAMELVLDAPDIDGVVIDPWGHSATLDEALLNGLLHAGHNPEEPGDEEVEAGREAARAGDWRMAADHYDEAAQQGNAMGLSLLADCLYRGRGEMQNKTEARRMWRTAADHGEVLAMLSLGEDCAARGEAGK
;
A
#
# COMPACT_ATOMS: atom_id res chain seq x y z
N MET A 1 -5.24 37.88 -1.78
CA MET A 1 -4.25 36.92 -1.23
C MET A 1 -4.94 35.59 -1.05
N ALA A 2 -4.82 34.70 -2.02
CA ALA A 2 -5.40 33.37 -1.96
C ALA A 2 -4.45 32.48 -1.15
N ARG A 3 -4.93 31.95 -0.03
CA ARG A 3 -4.24 30.89 0.70
C ARG A 3 -4.30 29.63 -0.15
N ARG A 4 -3.17 29.12 -0.59
CA ARG A 4 -3.03 27.76 -1.09
C ARG A 4 -3.49 26.84 0.04
N THR A 5 -4.58 26.14 -0.16
CA THR A 5 -4.99 25.05 0.71
C THR A 5 -4.22 23.82 0.24
N ASP A 6 -3.36 23.33 1.11
CA ASP A 6 -2.59 22.11 0.96
C ASP A 6 -3.47 20.94 0.54
N GLY A 7 -2.96 20.13 -0.41
CA GLY A 7 -3.68 19.13 -1.18
C GLY A 7 -4.13 17.86 -0.46
N GLY A 8 -4.31 17.89 0.84
CA GLY A 8 -4.95 16.80 1.58
C GLY A 8 -6.47 16.92 1.54
N VAL A 9 -7.14 16.03 0.80
CA VAL A 9 -8.61 15.94 0.83
C VAL A 9 -9.03 15.32 2.15
N ARG A 10 -9.65 16.13 3.03
CA ARG A 10 -10.19 15.65 4.30
C ARG A 10 -11.67 15.31 4.10
N PHE A 11 -12.00 14.04 4.26
CA PHE A 11 -13.38 13.59 4.32
C PHE A 11 -13.88 13.68 5.77
N ARG A 12 -15.02 14.31 6.00
CA ARG A 12 -15.68 14.36 7.31
C ARG A 12 -16.90 13.46 7.29
N PRO A 13 -17.05 12.56 8.26
CA PRO A 13 -18.28 11.78 8.37
C PRO A 13 -19.46 12.70 8.67
N VAL A 14 -20.57 12.49 7.96
CA VAL A 14 -21.82 13.18 8.21
C VAL A 14 -22.44 12.57 9.46
N GLY A 15 -22.40 13.30 10.57
CA GLY A 15 -23.07 12.91 11.81
C GLY A 15 -22.20 12.15 12.82
N SER A 16 -21.13 12.75 13.32
CA SER A 16 -20.34 12.18 14.43
C SER A 16 -21.09 12.25 15.75
N SER A 17 -21.90 11.25 16.06
CA SER A 17 -22.40 11.08 17.43
C SER A 17 -21.30 10.47 18.30
N ARG A 18 -20.95 11.15 19.41
CA ARG A 18 -19.99 10.70 20.42
C ARG A 18 -20.56 9.51 21.22
N HIS A 19 -20.43 8.30 20.70
CA HIS A 19 -20.69 7.09 21.49
C HIS A 19 -19.39 6.28 21.65
N PRO A 20 -19.21 5.61 22.81
CA PRO A 20 -18.04 4.76 23.02
C PRO A 20 -17.98 3.69 21.94
N ARG A 21 -16.86 3.64 21.24
CA ARG A 21 -16.62 2.71 20.13
C ARG A 21 -16.13 1.41 20.73
N THR A 22 -16.88 0.34 20.57
CA THR A 22 -16.37 -1.00 20.85
C THR A 22 -15.45 -1.36 19.66
N PRO A 23 -14.16 -1.63 19.88
CA PRO A 23 -13.29 -2.02 18.80
C PRO A 23 -13.76 -3.37 18.25
N VAL A 24 -14.08 -3.41 16.98
CA VAL A 24 -14.36 -4.67 16.29
C VAL A 24 -13.01 -5.31 16.00
N ARG A 25 -12.80 -6.51 16.51
CA ARG A 25 -11.61 -7.30 16.20
C ARG A 25 -11.82 -7.98 14.85
N TYR A 26 -11.20 -7.44 13.84
CA TYR A 26 -11.08 -8.04 12.54
C TYR A 26 -9.63 -8.49 12.36
N SER A 27 -9.45 -9.75 12.04
CA SER A 27 -8.17 -10.29 11.58
C SER A 27 -8.47 -11.04 10.29
N PRO A 28 -8.50 -10.36 9.15
CA PRO A 28 -8.27 -11.06 7.91
C PRO A 28 -6.87 -11.61 7.99
N GLY A 29 -6.50 -12.59 7.24
CA GLY A 29 -5.18 -13.25 7.31
C GLY A 29 -3.95 -12.33 7.23
N GLY A 30 -4.12 -11.04 7.41
CA GLY A 30 -3.12 -9.98 7.56
C GLY A 30 -3.65 -8.89 8.49
N THR A 31 -2.91 -8.62 9.53
CA THR A 31 -2.97 -7.34 10.24
C THR A 31 -2.79 -6.22 9.23
N GLY A 32 -3.49 -5.10 9.39
CA GLY A 32 -3.34 -3.89 8.54
C GLY A 32 -1.90 -3.57 8.22
N CYS A 33 -1.63 -2.70 7.29
CA CYS A 33 -0.27 -2.34 6.92
C CYS A 33 0.22 -1.18 7.81
N PRO A 34 0.88 -1.46 8.96
CA PRO A 34 1.37 -0.41 9.85
C PRO A 34 2.34 0.56 9.16
N ALA A 35 3.05 0.10 8.14
CA ALA A 35 3.97 0.93 7.37
C ALA A 35 3.22 2.04 6.63
N ILE A 36 2.09 1.72 5.99
CA ILE A 36 1.25 2.73 5.32
C ILE A 36 0.66 3.70 6.35
N GLU A 37 0.09 3.18 7.45
CA GLU A 37 -0.52 4.01 8.50
C GLU A 37 0.49 5.02 9.07
N GLN A 38 1.71 4.55 9.39
CA GLN A 38 2.80 5.41 9.91
C GLN A 38 3.28 6.43 8.86
N ALA A 39 3.37 6.04 7.60
CA ALA A 39 3.78 6.94 6.53
C ALA A 39 2.74 8.04 6.28
N ILE A 40 1.44 7.70 6.32
CA ILE A 40 0.35 8.68 6.26
C ILE A 40 0.40 9.64 7.45
N GLU A 41 0.67 9.14 8.66
CA GLU A 41 0.81 9.97 9.85
C GLU A 41 1.99 10.93 9.72
N ARG A 42 3.15 10.45 9.23
CA ARG A 42 4.32 11.29 8.95
C ARG A 42 4.02 12.36 7.89
N LEU A 43 3.33 11.99 6.81
CA LEU A 43 2.92 12.94 5.78
C LEU A 43 1.99 14.02 6.33
N TYR A 44 1.06 13.63 7.20
CA TYR A 44 0.13 14.57 7.83
C TYR A 44 0.84 15.62 8.71
N HIS A 45 1.86 15.21 9.45
CA HIS A 45 2.64 16.11 10.32
C HIS A 45 3.77 16.83 9.60
N GLY A 46 4.44 16.17 8.67
CA GLY A 46 5.62 16.71 7.98
C GLY A 46 5.28 17.64 6.82
N GLN A 47 4.33 17.26 5.97
CA GLN A 47 3.89 17.99 4.77
C GLN A 47 5.07 18.46 3.88
N ASN A 48 6.09 17.61 3.76
CA ASN A 48 7.30 17.88 2.99
C ASN A 48 7.57 16.74 1.99
N GLU A 49 8.54 16.97 1.13
CA GLU A 49 8.92 16.01 0.08
C GLU A 49 9.39 14.66 0.68
N GLU A 50 10.15 14.69 1.77
CA GLU A 50 10.64 13.49 2.45
C GLU A 50 9.48 12.61 2.94
N SER A 51 8.46 13.22 3.57
CA SER A 51 7.28 12.49 4.05
C SER A 51 6.40 11.98 2.91
N PHE A 52 6.38 12.66 1.77
CA PHE A 52 5.72 12.19 0.55
C PHE A 52 6.42 10.95 -0.02
N TRP A 53 7.76 11.01 -0.17
CA TRP A 53 8.52 9.85 -0.66
C TRP A 53 8.50 8.67 0.30
N ALA A 54 8.44 8.93 1.61
CA ALA A 54 8.24 7.87 2.61
C ALA A 54 6.89 7.15 2.44
N LEU A 55 5.82 7.90 2.08
CA LEU A 55 4.53 7.28 1.76
C LEU A 55 4.60 6.47 0.47
N MET A 56 5.19 7.02 -0.59
CA MET A 56 5.34 6.28 -1.86
C MET A 56 6.12 4.98 -1.66
N GLY A 57 7.20 5.03 -0.89
CA GLY A 57 7.98 3.85 -0.55
C GLY A 57 7.19 2.82 0.28
N ALA A 58 6.40 3.27 1.26
CA ALA A 58 5.56 2.36 2.05
C ALA A 58 4.47 1.69 1.20
N LEU A 59 3.93 2.40 0.20
CA LEU A 59 2.96 1.84 -0.74
C LEU A 59 3.61 0.83 -1.69
N ASN A 60 4.78 1.15 -2.25
CA ASN A 60 5.54 0.20 -3.08
C ASN A 60 5.87 -1.08 -2.30
N TYR A 61 6.36 -0.94 -1.07
CA TYR A 61 6.62 -2.09 -0.20
C TYR A 61 5.37 -2.92 0.08
N ALA A 62 4.23 -2.27 0.27
CA ALA A 62 2.95 -2.95 0.48
C ALA A 62 2.47 -3.68 -0.79
N LEU A 63 2.73 -3.14 -1.97
CA LEU A 63 2.48 -3.80 -3.25
C LEU A 63 3.34 -5.07 -3.40
N GLU A 64 4.63 -4.99 -3.09
CA GLU A 64 5.55 -6.14 -3.12
C GLU A 64 5.15 -7.27 -2.14
N LEU A 65 4.56 -6.91 -1.02
CA LEU A 65 4.09 -7.86 -0.01
C LEU A 65 2.69 -8.41 -0.30
N GLU A 66 2.08 -8.05 -1.41
CA GLU A 66 0.68 -8.37 -1.73
C GLU A 66 -0.26 -8.01 -0.55
N THR A 67 -0.01 -6.84 0.06
CA THR A 67 -0.77 -6.40 1.23
C THR A 67 -2.24 -6.26 0.88
N HIS A 68 -3.10 -6.75 1.76
CA HIS A 68 -4.54 -6.68 1.62
C HIS A 68 -5.11 -5.39 2.23
N VAL A 69 -6.15 -4.87 1.60
CA VAL A 69 -6.92 -3.70 2.02
C VAL A 69 -8.41 -4.02 1.97
N LEU A 70 -9.19 -3.29 2.76
CA LEU A 70 -10.63 -3.43 2.77
C LEU A 70 -11.27 -2.39 1.85
N VAL A 71 -12.12 -2.86 0.95
CA VAL A 71 -12.85 -2.06 -0.04
C VAL A 71 -14.35 -2.13 0.27
N PRO A 72 -15.02 -1.01 0.55
CA PRO A 72 -16.44 -1.01 0.88
C PRO A 72 -17.30 -1.24 -0.36
N LEU A 73 -18.31 -2.09 -0.19
CA LEU A 73 -19.28 -2.39 -1.24
C LEU A 73 -20.58 -1.59 -1.02
N GLN A 74 -21.30 -1.33 -2.10
CA GLN A 74 -22.64 -0.76 -2.01
C GLN A 74 -23.60 -1.76 -1.38
N THR A 75 -24.41 -1.28 -0.43
CA THR A 75 -25.54 -2.05 0.10
C THR A 75 -26.76 -1.85 -0.78
N ALA A 76 -27.54 -2.91 -0.96
CA ALA A 76 -28.83 -2.79 -1.63
C ALA A 76 -29.74 -1.79 -0.86
N PRO A 77 -30.58 -1.01 -1.55
CA PRO A 77 -31.51 -0.10 -0.91
C PRO A 77 -32.40 -0.87 0.08
N GLY A 78 -32.52 -0.36 1.32
CA GLY A 78 -33.36 -0.97 2.35
C GLY A 78 -32.67 -2.04 3.20
N THR A 79 -31.38 -2.35 2.98
CA THR A 79 -30.62 -3.24 3.87
C THR A 79 -30.38 -2.51 5.21
N PRO A 80 -30.84 -3.06 6.34
CA PRO A 80 -30.60 -2.42 7.63
C PRO A 80 -29.10 -2.44 7.94
N PRO A 81 -28.55 -1.36 8.54
CA PRO A 81 -27.18 -1.31 8.94
C PRO A 81 -26.91 -2.37 10.02
N THR A 82 -26.18 -3.39 9.69
CA THR A 82 -25.67 -4.36 10.67
C THR A 82 -24.29 -3.91 11.14
N PRO A 83 -24.01 -3.92 12.45
CA PRO A 83 -22.69 -3.52 12.94
C PRO A 83 -21.62 -4.50 12.41
N ALA A 84 -20.74 -3.97 11.56
CA ALA A 84 -19.58 -4.65 10.99
C ALA A 84 -19.81 -6.12 10.58
N PRO A 85 -20.76 -6.43 9.67
CA PRO A 85 -21.10 -7.81 9.29
C PRO A 85 -19.92 -8.53 8.59
N TRP A 86 -18.94 -7.79 8.14
CA TRP A 86 -17.71 -8.22 7.48
C TRP A 86 -16.56 -8.52 8.45
N ALA A 87 -16.69 -8.14 9.73
CA ALA A 87 -15.59 -8.16 10.68
C ALA A 87 -15.03 -9.58 10.93
N GLU A 88 -15.87 -10.60 10.78
CA GLU A 88 -15.44 -11.98 10.91
C GLU A 88 -15.11 -12.63 9.55
N ASN A 89 -15.77 -12.17 8.48
CA ASN A 89 -15.59 -12.71 7.13
C ASN A 89 -15.82 -11.64 6.07
N PRO A 90 -14.78 -10.92 5.62
CA PRO A 90 -14.91 -10.03 4.48
C PRO A 90 -15.25 -10.84 3.22
N VAL A 91 -15.87 -10.16 2.27
CA VAL A 91 -16.17 -10.79 0.97
C VAL A 91 -14.87 -11.04 0.23
N PRO A 92 -14.51 -12.28 -0.09
CA PRO A 92 -13.31 -12.53 -0.88
C PRO A 92 -13.38 -11.81 -2.24
N GLN A 93 -12.28 -11.29 -2.73
CA GLN A 93 -12.18 -10.55 -4.00
C GLN A 93 -12.91 -11.26 -5.16
N GLN A 94 -12.70 -12.56 -5.31
CA GLN A 94 -13.32 -13.36 -6.37
C GLN A 94 -14.86 -13.30 -6.35
N LYS A 95 -15.47 -13.16 -5.17
CA LYS A 95 -16.92 -13.00 -4.99
C LYS A 95 -17.37 -11.55 -5.07
N ALA A 96 -16.45 -10.61 -4.87
CA ALA A 96 -16.71 -9.19 -4.95
C ALA A 96 -16.66 -8.65 -6.38
N ARG A 97 -16.03 -9.38 -7.30
CA ARG A 97 -15.98 -9.02 -8.73
C ARG A 97 -17.39 -8.85 -9.30
N GLY A 98 -17.66 -7.68 -9.85
CA GLY A 98 -18.97 -7.31 -10.40
C GLY A 98 -19.98 -6.76 -9.39
N LEU A 99 -19.63 -6.68 -8.10
CA LEU A 99 -20.43 -5.95 -7.12
C LEU A 99 -20.14 -4.45 -7.21
N ALA A 100 -21.17 -3.64 -6.95
CA ALA A 100 -21.01 -2.19 -6.99
C ALA A 100 -20.14 -1.73 -5.81
N LEU A 101 -19.12 -0.92 -6.11
CA LEU A 101 -18.24 -0.31 -5.12
C LEU A 101 -18.93 0.91 -4.48
N TRP A 102 -18.70 1.11 -3.20
CA TRP A 102 -19.10 2.34 -2.54
C TRP A 102 -18.00 3.38 -2.66
N THR A 103 -18.35 4.56 -3.17
CA THR A 103 -17.42 5.65 -3.42
C THR A 103 -17.74 6.87 -2.58
N LEU A 104 -16.76 7.71 -2.36
CA LEU A 104 -16.88 9.01 -1.72
C LEU A 104 -16.83 10.10 -2.78
N LYS A 105 -17.76 11.06 -2.69
CA LYS A 105 -17.76 12.24 -3.55
C LYS A 105 -17.24 13.45 -2.80
N ASN A 106 -16.31 14.16 -3.41
CA ASN A 106 -15.81 15.44 -2.92
C ASN A 106 -15.76 16.43 -4.08
N LYS A 107 -16.68 17.40 -4.07
CA LYS A 107 -16.94 18.31 -5.20
C LYS A 107 -17.26 17.51 -6.46
N ASP A 108 -16.43 17.67 -7.49
CA ASP A 108 -16.60 17.04 -8.80
C ASP A 108 -15.81 15.73 -8.96
N ARG A 109 -15.14 15.27 -7.88
CA ARG A 109 -14.30 14.06 -7.90
C ARG A 109 -14.92 12.93 -7.09
N THR A 110 -14.75 11.73 -7.60
CA THR A 110 -15.20 10.47 -7.00
C THR A 110 -14.00 9.64 -6.58
N TRP A 111 -13.96 9.21 -5.33
CA TRP A 111 -12.84 8.49 -4.74
C TRP A 111 -13.26 7.11 -4.25
N LEU A 112 -12.45 6.09 -4.51
CA LEU A 112 -12.61 4.78 -3.88
C LEU A 112 -11.91 4.79 -2.53
N PRO A 113 -12.64 4.64 -1.41
CA PRO A 113 -12.00 4.52 -0.10
C PRO A 113 -11.41 3.13 0.08
N LEU A 114 -10.15 3.09 0.52
CA LEU A 114 -9.44 1.89 0.95
C LEU A 114 -9.16 2.00 2.44
N PHE A 115 -9.27 0.89 3.16
CA PHE A 115 -8.96 0.86 4.58
C PHE A 115 -7.82 -0.12 4.85
N THR A 116 -6.78 0.37 5.50
CA THR A 116 -5.60 -0.42 5.87
C THR A 116 -5.88 -1.41 6.97
N SER A 117 -6.91 -1.13 7.79
CA SER A 117 -7.28 -1.97 8.92
C SER A 117 -8.78 -1.91 9.20
N SER A 118 -9.27 -2.90 9.94
CA SER A 118 -10.65 -2.89 10.44
C SER A 118 -10.91 -1.72 11.40
N ALA A 119 -9.90 -1.29 12.14
CA ALA A 119 -10.00 -0.14 13.02
C ALA A 119 -10.25 1.14 12.22
N ALA A 120 -9.52 1.34 11.09
CA ALA A 120 -9.72 2.47 10.19
C ALA A 120 -11.12 2.46 9.57
N ALA A 121 -11.60 1.30 9.12
CA ALA A 121 -12.94 1.15 8.53
C ALA A 121 -14.08 1.39 9.55
N CYS A 122 -13.87 1.08 10.83
CA CYS A 122 -14.87 1.24 11.90
C CYS A 122 -14.92 2.66 12.51
N VAL A 123 -14.08 3.57 12.08
CA VAL A 123 -14.09 4.97 12.56
C VAL A 123 -15.45 5.64 12.28
N ASP A 124 -16.01 5.39 11.11
CA ASP A 124 -17.33 5.88 10.71
C ASP A 124 -18.37 4.75 10.70
N ARG A 125 -19.55 5.02 11.31
CA ARG A 125 -20.60 4.02 11.44
C ARG A 125 -21.25 3.63 10.12
N SER A 126 -21.36 4.56 9.19
CA SER A 126 -21.98 4.30 7.89
C SER A 126 -21.08 3.39 7.05
N THR A 127 -19.78 3.54 7.20
CA THR A 127 -18.77 2.68 6.60
C THR A 127 -18.72 1.31 7.28
N ALA A 128 -18.68 1.29 8.60
CA ALA A 128 -18.67 0.05 9.38
C ALA A 128 -19.89 -0.85 9.13
N ALA A 129 -21.03 -0.26 8.76
CA ALA A 129 -22.25 -1.00 8.44
C ALA A 129 -22.30 -1.56 7.01
N ARG A 130 -21.30 -1.28 6.17
CA ARG A 130 -21.25 -1.77 4.79
C ARG A 130 -20.50 -3.10 4.70
N PRO A 131 -20.85 -3.96 3.76
CA PRO A 131 -20.01 -5.10 3.43
C PRO A 131 -18.65 -4.60 2.94
N MET A 132 -17.60 -5.24 3.40
CA MET A 132 -16.23 -4.99 2.96
C MET A 132 -15.74 -6.17 2.13
N ALA A 133 -15.09 -5.88 1.04
CA ALA A 133 -14.34 -6.84 0.27
C ALA A 133 -12.87 -6.79 0.64
N ASP A 134 -12.23 -7.93 0.61
CA ASP A 134 -10.81 -8.10 0.84
C ASP A 134 -10.09 -8.15 -0.51
N TYR A 135 -9.31 -7.13 -0.82
CA TYR A 135 -8.55 -7.00 -2.06
C TYR A 135 -7.06 -6.86 -1.75
N THR A 136 -6.20 -7.33 -2.64
CA THR A 136 -4.81 -6.86 -2.60
C THR A 136 -4.79 -5.37 -2.91
N LEU A 137 -3.78 -4.66 -2.39
CA LEU A 137 -3.61 -3.23 -2.67
C LEU A 137 -3.49 -2.97 -4.17
N GLN A 138 -2.77 -3.84 -4.89
CA GLN A 138 -2.64 -3.80 -6.34
C GLN A 138 -3.98 -3.88 -7.04
N ASP A 139 -4.75 -4.95 -6.80
CA ASP A 139 -6.06 -5.14 -7.44
C ASP A 139 -7.04 -4.00 -7.12
N ALA A 140 -6.96 -3.44 -5.90
CA ALA A 140 -7.79 -2.31 -5.51
C ALA A 140 -7.43 -1.02 -6.26
N MET A 141 -6.14 -0.81 -6.58
CA MET A 141 -5.67 0.30 -7.41
C MET A 141 -6.03 0.09 -8.88
N GLU A 142 -5.86 -1.12 -9.41
CA GLU A 142 -6.24 -1.47 -10.78
C GLU A 142 -7.73 -1.30 -11.03
N LEU A 143 -8.60 -1.65 -10.06
CA LEU A 143 -10.04 -1.40 -10.15
C LEU A 143 -10.38 0.07 -10.43
N VAL A 144 -9.58 1.00 -9.90
CA VAL A 144 -9.81 2.43 -10.12
C VAL A 144 -9.36 2.84 -11.51
N LEU A 145 -8.23 2.33 -11.98
CA LEU A 145 -7.73 2.63 -13.33
C LEU A 145 -8.68 2.08 -14.43
N ASP A 146 -9.37 0.98 -14.14
CA ASP A 146 -10.37 0.39 -15.04
C ASP A 146 -11.74 1.09 -14.96
N ALA A 147 -11.97 1.96 -13.97
CA ALA A 147 -13.26 2.59 -13.71
C ALA A 147 -13.25 4.09 -14.09
N PRO A 148 -13.78 4.48 -15.26
CA PRO A 148 -13.69 5.86 -15.77
C PRO A 148 -14.42 6.91 -14.91
N ASP A 149 -15.29 6.46 -14.02
CA ASP A 149 -16.08 7.32 -13.12
C ASP A 149 -15.41 7.54 -11.73
N ILE A 150 -14.20 6.99 -11.51
CA ILE A 150 -13.46 7.07 -10.25
C ILE A 150 -12.13 7.77 -10.49
N ASP A 151 -11.92 8.91 -9.83
CA ASP A 151 -10.75 9.77 -10.03
C ASP A 151 -9.50 9.34 -9.24
N GLY A 152 -9.62 8.32 -8.40
CA GLY A 152 -8.50 7.83 -7.59
C GLY A 152 -8.94 7.11 -6.31
N VAL A 153 -7.97 6.82 -5.46
CA VAL A 153 -8.22 6.20 -4.15
C VAL A 153 -8.00 7.19 -3.01
N VAL A 154 -8.69 6.96 -1.90
CA VAL A 154 -8.41 7.61 -0.63
C VAL A 154 -8.18 6.55 0.44
N ILE A 155 -7.00 6.55 1.03
CA ILE A 155 -6.61 5.61 2.08
C ILE A 155 -6.99 6.19 3.43
N ASP A 156 -7.70 5.42 4.25
CA ASP A 156 -8.17 5.75 5.60
C ASP A 156 -8.87 7.12 5.72
N PRO A 157 -9.98 7.35 4.98
CA PRO A 157 -10.59 8.67 4.83
C PRO A 157 -11.07 9.31 6.13
N TRP A 158 -11.23 8.55 7.21
CA TRP A 158 -11.82 9.03 8.47
C TRP A 158 -10.80 9.42 9.55
N GLY A 159 -9.51 9.31 9.22
CA GLY A 159 -8.40 9.68 10.10
C GLY A 159 -7.42 10.62 9.41
N HIS A 160 -6.14 10.35 9.61
CA HIS A 160 -5.12 10.83 8.71
C HIS A 160 -5.29 10.06 7.41
N SER A 161 -5.40 10.75 6.30
CA SER A 161 -5.72 10.14 5.01
C SER A 161 -4.74 10.55 3.93
N ALA A 162 -4.50 9.67 2.97
CA ALA A 162 -3.79 9.97 1.74
C ALA A 162 -4.73 9.79 0.54
N THR A 163 -4.62 10.69 -0.43
CA THR A 163 -5.31 10.58 -1.71
C THR A 163 -4.29 10.37 -2.82
N LEU A 164 -4.57 9.37 -3.66
CA LEU A 164 -3.77 9.05 -4.83
C LEU A 164 -4.67 9.19 -6.05
N ASP A 165 -4.36 10.12 -6.92
CA ASP A 165 -5.05 10.28 -8.19
C ASP A 165 -4.53 9.26 -9.22
N GLU A 166 -5.16 9.24 -10.39
CA GLU A 166 -4.81 8.33 -11.48
C GLU A 166 -3.32 8.39 -11.85
N ALA A 167 -2.72 9.59 -11.85
CA ALA A 167 -1.31 9.74 -12.19
C ALA A 167 -0.38 9.08 -11.17
N LEU A 168 -0.69 9.24 -9.86
CA LEU A 168 0.06 8.58 -8.78
C LEU A 168 -0.18 7.07 -8.77
N LEU A 169 -1.40 6.61 -9.05
CA LEU A 169 -1.70 5.18 -9.14
C LEU A 169 -0.92 4.52 -10.30
N ASN A 170 -0.95 5.15 -11.47
CA ASN A 170 -0.16 4.70 -12.62
C ASN A 170 1.35 4.70 -12.28
N GLY A 171 1.84 5.75 -11.63
CA GLY A 171 3.22 5.82 -11.17
C GLY A 171 3.59 4.68 -10.21
N LEU A 172 2.73 4.35 -9.25
CA LEU A 172 2.96 3.28 -8.29
C LEU A 172 2.90 1.88 -8.90
N LEU A 173 1.88 1.62 -9.74
CA LEU A 173 1.69 0.30 -10.34
C LEU A 173 2.71 0.01 -11.43
N HIS A 174 3.25 1.06 -12.05
CA HIS A 174 4.27 0.97 -13.10
C HIS A 174 5.63 1.54 -12.63
N ALA A 175 5.78 1.89 -11.33
CA ALA A 175 7.07 2.27 -10.74
C ALA A 175 7.99 1.05 -10.73
N GLY A 176 8.90 1.01 -11.64
CA GLY A 176 9.75 -0.13 -11.95
C GLY A 176 9.48 -0.68 -13.35
N HIS A 177 8.43 -0.22 -14.01
CA HIS A 177 8.15 -0.49 -15.41
C HIS A 177 8.43 0.77 -16.27
N ASN A 178 9.66 1.24 -16.22
CA ASN A 178 10.19 1.90 -17.39
C ASN A 178 10.72 0.77 -18.29
N PRO A 179 10.01 0.33 -19.35
CA PRO A 179 10.41 -0.84 -20.12
C PRO A 179 11.72 -0.63 -20.90
N GLU A 180 12.42 0.43 -20.60
CA GLU A 180 13.69 0.86 -21.22
C GLU A 180 14.88 0.74 -20.26
N GLU A 181 14.69 0.38 -18.97
CA GLU A 181 15.83 0.17 -18.09
C GLU A 181 16.39 -1.25 -18.24
N PRO A 182 17.72 -1.40 -18.40
CA PRO A 182 18.32 -2.71 -18.46
C PRO A 182 17.97 -3.53 -17.21
N GLY A 183 17.55 -4.78 -17.40
CA GLY A 183 17.26 -5.69 -16.31
C GLY A 183 15.81 -5.66 -15.78
N ASP A 184 14.90 -4.88 -16.37
CA ASP A 184 13.51 -4.86 -15.92
C ASP A 184 12.77 -6.16 -16.21
N GLU A 185 13.08 -6.82 -17.34
CA GLU A 185 12.53 -8.14 -17.66
C GLU A 185 12.93 -9.17 -16.61
N GLU A 186 14.15 -9.13 -16.14
CA GLU A 186 14.67 -10.02 -15.09
C GLU A 186 14.06 -9.70 -13.73
N VAL A 187 13.85 -8.43 -13.42
CA VAL A 187 13.13 -8.04 -12.19
C VAL A 187 11.74 -8.65 -12.17
N GLU A 188 10.99 -8.56 -13.27
CA GLU A 188 9.64 -9.11 -13.34
C GLU A 188 9.63 -10.65 -13.30
N ALA A 189 10.55 -11.31 -14.01
CA ALA A 189 10.72 -12.76 -13.94
C ALA A 189 11.05 -13.21 -12.50
N GLY A 190 11.90 -12.47 -11.81
CA GLY A 190 12.23 -12.71 -10.41
C GLY A 190 11.02 -12.56 -9.48
N ARG A 191 10.17 -11.56 -9.71
CA ARG A 191 8.90 -11.38 -8.99
C ARG A 191 7.93 -12.53 -9.20
N GLU A 192 7.78 -13.00 -10.44
CA GLU A 192 6.95 -14.16 -10.74
C GLU A 192 7.44 -15.42 -10.02
N ALA A 193 8.76 -15.66 -10.04
CA ALA A 193 9.38 -16.76 -9.32
C ALA A 193 9.14 -16.66 -7.80
N ALA A 194 9.27 -15.46 -7.23
CA ALA A 194 9.00 -15.20 -5.82
C ALA A 194 7.53 -15.46 -5.45
N ARG A 195 6.57 -15.03 -6.28
CA ARG A 195 5.14 -15.34 -6.11
C ARG A 195 4.85 -16.83 -6.16
N ALA A 196 5.58 -17.56 -6.98
CA ALA A 196 5.51 -19.03 -7.04
C ALA A 196 6.19 -19.72 -5.85
N GLY A 197 6.89 -18.96 -5.00
CA GLY A 197 7.63 -19.48 -3.85
C GLY A 197 9.03 -20.01 -4.20
N ASP A 198 9.45 -19.91 -5.46
CA ASP A 198 10.79 -20.29 -5.91
C ASP A 198 11.79 -19.14 -5.69
N TRP A 199 12.16 -18.98 -4.41
CA TRP A 199 13.07 -17.92 -4.00
C TRP A 199 14.49 -18.06 -4.57
N ARG A 200 14.89 -19.27 -4.97
CA ARG A 200 16.18 -19.44 -5.60
C ARG A 200 16.18 -18.86 -7.01
N MET A 201 15.19 -19.21 -7.81
CA MET A 201 15.01 -18.66 -9.15
C MET A 201 14.81 -17.14 -9.10
N ALA A 202 14.05 -16.66 -8.10
CA ALA A 202 13.87 -15.22 -7.89
C ALA A 202 15.21 -14.51 -7.64
N ALA A 203 16.06 -15.06 -6.76
CA ALA A 203 17.38 -14.49 -6.46
C ALA A 203 18.30 -14.51 -7.69
N ASP A 204 18.28 -15.58 -8.49
CA ASP A 204 19.06 -15.69 -9.73
C ASP A 204 18.66 -14.58 -10.72
N HIS A 205 17.35 -14.36 -10.94
CA HIS A 205 16.85 -13.28 -11.82
C HIS A 205 17.19 -11.89 -11.28
N TYR A 206 17.06 -11.65 -9.97
CA TYR A 206 17.44 -10.36 -9.37
C TYR A 206 18.94 -10.10 -9.48
N ASP A 207 19.78 -11.13 -9.42
CA ASP A 207 21.23 -11.00 -9.65
C ASP A 207 21.53 -10.63 -11.12
N GLU A 208 20.84 -11.26 -12.08
CA GLU A 208 20.94 -10.92 -13.49
C GLU A 208 20.52 -9.46 -13.76
N ALA A 209 19.43 -9.00 -13.15
CA ALA A 209 18.99 -7.61 -13.21
C ALA A 209 20.05 -6.65 -12.62
N ALA A 210 20.59 -6.99 -11.45
CA ALA A 210 21.62 -6.20 -10.78
C ALA A 210 22.91 -6.11 -11.61
N GLN A 211 23.30 -7.19 -12.31
CA GLN A 211 24.44 -7.20 -13.22
C GLN A 211 24.24 -6.30 -14.43
N GLN A 212 23.00 -6.08 -14.85
CA GLN A 212 22.64 -5.12 -15.90
C GLN A 212 22.59 -3.66 -15.40
N GLY A 213 22.82 -3.44 -14.10
CA GLY A 213 22.83 -2.13 -13.48
C GLY A 213 21.47 -1.69 -12.93
N ASN A 214 20.49 -2.60 -12.89
CA ASN A 214 19.16 -2.31 -12.37
C ASN A 214 19.19 -2.16 -10.84
N ALA A 215 18.89 -0.97 -10.34
CA ALA A 215 18.93 -0.66 -8.92
C ALA A 215 17.83 -1.39 -8.12
N MET A 216 16.67 -1.62 -8.74
CA MET A 216 15.57 -2.39 -8.16
C MET A 216 15.97 -3.86 -8.00
N GLY A 217 16.56 -4.48 -9.05
CA GLY A 217 17.10 -5.85 -9.00
C GLY A 217 18.12 -6.01 -7.88
N LEU A 218 19.04 -5.03 -7.75
CA LEU A 218 20.02 -5.02 -6.66
C LEU A 218 19.35 -4.93 -5.27
N SER A 219 18.30 -4.16 -5.13
CA SER A 219 17.55 -4.01 -3.88
C SER A 219 16.80 -5.29 -3.51
N LEU A 220 16.14 -5.94 -4.46
CA LEU A 220 15.40 -7.18 -4.26
C LEU A 220 16.33 -8.38 -3.94
N LEU A 221 17.49 -8.45 -4.61
CA LEU A 221 18.52 -9.43 -4.27
C LEU A 221 19.04 -9.24 -2.84
N ALA A 222 19.23 -7.99 -2.44
CA ALA A 222 19.62 -7.66 -1.07
C ALA A 222 18.57 -8.11 -0.04
N ASP A 223 17.27 -8.00 -0.35
CA ASP A 223 16.20 -8.52 0.52
C ASP A 223 16.27 -10.05 0.63
N CYS A 224 16.51 -10.75 -0.47
CA CYS A 224 16.72 -12.20 -0.48
C CYS A 224 17.88 -12.60 0.44
N LEU A 225 19.03 -11.93 0.34
CA LEU A 225 20.19 -12.15 1.20
C LEU A 225 19.92 -11.79 2.67
N TYR A 226 19.20 -10.70 2.92
CA TYR A 226 18.88 -10.27 4.27
C TYR A 226 18.00 -11.27 5.01
N ARG A 227 17.03 -11.87 4.31
CA ARG A 227 16.07 -12.84 4.85
C ARG A 227 16.54 -14.29 4.73
N GLY A 228 17.56 -14.56 3.94
CA GLY A 228 18.02 -15.92 3.63
C GLY A 228 17.02 -16.68 2.75
N ARG A 229 16.40 -15.99 1.78
CA ARG A 229 15.46 -16.55 0.81
C ARG A 229 16.17 -16.82 -0.51
N GLY A 230 16.22 -18.08 -0.91
CA GLY A 230 16.92 -18.51 -2.12
C GLY A 230 18.44 -18.53 -1.99
N GLU A 231 18.99 -17.66 -1.16
CA GLU A 231 20.40 -17.48 -0.88
C GLU A 231 20.70 -17.65 0.61
N MET A 232 21.99 -17.95 0.92
CA MET A 232 22.45 -18.01 2.30
C MET A 232 22.37 -16.60 2.92
N GLN A 233 21.74 -16.49 4.11
CA GLN A 233 21.58 -15.22 4.80
C GLN A 233 22.91 -14.50 5.00
N ASN A 234 23.00 -13.27 4.49
CA ASN A 234 24.13 -12.39 4.67
C ASN A 234 23.68 -10.92 4.85
N LYS A 235 23.31 -10.56 6.08
CA LYS A 235 22.82 -9.22 6.41
C LYS A 235 23.84 -8.10 6.16
N THR A 236 25.14 -8.40 6.25
CA THR A 236 26.19 -7.40 6.02
C THR A 236 26.27 -7.05 4.56
N GLU A 237 26.26 -8.04 3.69
CA GLU A 237 26.28 -7.84 2.25
C GLU A 237 24.97 -7.19 1.77
N ALA A 238 23.82 -7.65 2.26
CA ALA A 238 22.52 -7.05 1.96
C ALA A 238 22.50 -5.54 2.23
N ARG A 239 23.02 -5.10 3.40
CA ARG A 239 23.13 -3.67 3.71
C ARG A 239 24.04 -2.92 2.75
N ARG A 240 25.11 -3.54 2.30
CA ARG A 240 26.01 -2.93 1.32
C ARG A 240 25.30 -2.72 -0.01
N MET A 241 24.58 -3.74 -0.46
CA MET A 241 23.80 -3.69 -1.71
C MET A 241 22.68 -2.66 -1.63
N TRP A 242 21.93 -2.61 -0.53
CA TRP A 242 20.91 -1.56 -0.33
C TRP A 242 21.50 -0.15 -0.34
N ARG A 243 22.70 0.09 0.23
CA ARG A 243 23.35 1.40 0.13
C ARG A 243 23.66 1.75 -1.32
N THR A 244 24.20 0.80 -2.06
CA THR A 244 24.50 1.00 -3.49
C THR A 244 23.21 1.31 -4.27
N ALA A 245 22.13 0.56 -4.06
CA ALA A 245 20.85 0.81 -4.71
C ALA A 245 20.24 2.17 -4.30
N ALA A 246 20.33 2.53 -3.02
CA ALA A 246 19.87 3.82 -2.50
C ALA A 246 20.67 5.00 -3.09
N ASP A 247 21.98 4.86 -3.29
CA ASP A 247 22.84 5.85 -3.97
C ASP A 247 22.42 6.07 -5.45
N HIS A 248 21.74 5.08 -6.05
CA HIS A 248 21.12 5.19 -7.38
C HIS A 248 19.65 5.64 -7.34
N GLY A 249 19.15 6.01 -6.15
CA GLY A 249 17.80 6.54 -5.99
C GLY A 249 16.73 5.49 -5.72
N GLU A 250 17.11 4.22 -5.49
CA GLU A 250 16.15 3.15 -5.26
C GLU A 250 15.46 3.29 -3.89
N VAL A 251 14.16 3.52 -3.92
CA VAL A 251 13.36 3.86 -2.72
C VAL A 251 13.20 2.66 -1.78
N LEU A 252 13.05 1.44 -2.31
CA LEU A 252 12.94 0.22 -1.48
C LEU A 252 14.22 0.00 -0.68
N ALA A 253 15.38 0.26 -1.28
CA ALA A 253 16.65 0.16 -0.60
C ALA A 253 16.78 1.16 0.56
N MET A 254 16.32 2.40 0.35
CA MET A 254 16.29 3.44 1.41
C MET A 254 15.41 3.02 2.58
N LEU A 255 14.22 2.46 2.29
CA LEU A 255 13.30 1.95 3.30
C LEU A 255 13.90 0.80 4.09
N SER A 256 14.43 -0.21 3.39
CA SER A 256 15.03 -1.40 4.02
C SER A 256 16.19 -1.03 4.94
N LEU A 257 17.01 -0.03 4.54
CA LEU A 257 18.06 0.52 5.40
C LEU A 257 17.48 1.23 6.64
N GLY A 258 16.41 2.00 6.46
CA GLY A 258 15.73 2.68 7.57
C GLY A 258 15.15 1.69 8.58
N GLU A 259 14.49 0.64 8.12
CA GLU A 259 13.94 -0.43 8.96
C GLU A 259 15.06 -1.20 9.72
N ASP A 260 16.14 -1.55 9.02
CA ASP A 260 17.27 -2.22 9.64
C ASP A 260 17.95 -1.34 10.70
N CYS A 261 18.09 -0.05 10.45
CA CYS A 261 18.61 0.91 11.44
C CYS A 261 17.68 1.01 12.67
N ALA A 262 16.37 1.09 12.46
CA ALA A 262 15.39 1.12 13.54
C ALA A 262 15.42 -0.17 14.37
N ALA A 263 15.50 -1.33 13.71
CA ALA A 263 15.58 -2.63 14.36
C ALA A 263 16.86 -2.81 15.21
N ARG A 264 17.95 -2.15 14.82
CA ARG A 264 19.21 -2.16 15.60
C ARG A 264 19.27 -1.12 16.72
N GLY A 265 18.24 -0.30 16.86
CA GLY A 265 18.21 0.78 17.85
C GLY A 265 19.18 1.94 17.55
N GLU A 266 19.60 2.09 16.29
CA GLU A 266 20.52 3.15 15.85
C GLU A 266 19.78 4.40 15.35
N ALA A 267 18.45 4.40 15.42
CA ALA A 267 17.63 5.54 15.06
C ALA A 267 17.83 6.66 16.10
N GLY A 268 18.74 7.60 15.82
CA GLY A 268 18.93 8.80 16.64
C GLY A 268 20.35 9.07 17.13
N LYS A 269 21.36 8.62 16.42
CA LYS A 269 22.73 9.12 16.65
C LYS A 269 23.19 9.98 15.46
#